data_8270ff294fbbb6d6c0dbcdf9756d6c06
#
_entry.id   8270ff294fbbb6d6c0dbcdf9756d6c06
#
_cell.length_a   1.000
_cell.length_b   1.000
_cell.length_c   1.000
_cell.angle_alpha   90.00
_cell.angle_beta   90.00
_cell.angle_gamma   90.00
#
_symmetry.space_group_name_H-M   'P 1'
#
loop_
_entity.id
_entity.type
_entity.pdbx_description
1 polymer ?
#
loop_
_entity_poly.entity_id
_entity_poly.type
_entity_poly.pdbx_seq_one_letter_code
_entity_poly.pdbx_strand_id
1 'polypeptide(L)'
;MQFNATSKTKTTAILRIKKSLITLGFLNSTVFTSELMAANPPVAELSKEQVISQLNLSHHFEGGYFRQTFKANHRDKVTTPRGDRTTMTAIFYMLTDDNNIDHFHTKHSDGIEFYHMGAPITYHMIYPDGRYEKVVVGPDIQNGQQLQLAVPGGTYKAAELPAGTYGLVSEAVAPGWEKEDMIDVSHTELLKKFPEHKGIIDRLANKESH
;
A
#
# COMPACT_ATOMS: atom_id res chain seq x y z
N MET A 1 25.37 31.48 42.60
CA MET A 1 26.80 31.91 42.67
C MET A 1 27.11 32.62 41.38
N GLN A 2 27.37 33.90 41.51
CA GLN A 2 27.82 34.87 40.50
C GLN A 2 29.28 34.62 40.13
N PHE A 3 29.69 35.03 38.93
CA PHE A 3 30.80 35.95 38.61
C PHE A 3 31.03 35.90 37.11
N ASN A 4 30.67 36.95 36.37
CA ASN A 4 31.42 38.17 35.97
C ASN A 4 32.60 37.85 35.04
N ALA A 5 32.55 38.22 33.78
CA ALA A 5 32.80 39.50 33.11
C ALA A 5 34.28 39.96 33.10
N THR A 6 34.74 40.29 31.94
CA THR A 6 35.57 41.43 31.49
C THR A 6 36.44 41.02 30.29
N SER A 7 36.40 41.69 29.20
CA SER A 7 36.69 43.05 28.75
C SER A 7 37.92 43.14 27.87
N LYS A 8 37.76 43.73 26.66
CA LYS A 8 38.64 44.60 25.86
C LYS A 8 39.99 44.04 25.35
N THR A 9 40.40 44.21 24.11
CA THR A 9 40.85 45.53 23.57
C THR A 9 41.04 45.42 22.03
N LYS A 10 40.74 46.52 21.36
CA LYS A 10 41.03 46.84 19.95
C LYS A 10 42.53 47.00 19.72
N THR A 11 43.05 46.60 18.56
CA THR A 11 44.21 47.27 17.98
C THR A 11 44.09 47.27 16.46
N THR A 12 43.97 48.47 15.94
CA THR A 12 44.08 48.87 14.54
C THR A 12 45.53 48.90 14.13
N ALA A 13 45.89 48.29 13.03
CA ALA A 13 47.18 48.57 12.38
C ALA A 13 46.97 48.65 10.88
N ILE A 14 47.14 49.84 10.37
CA ILE A 14 47.29 50.22 8.97
C ILE A 14 48.72 49.92 8.54
N LEU A 15 49.00 49.24 7.45
CA LEU A 15 50.19 49.57 6.65
C LEU A 15 50.18 48.98 5.22
N ARG A 16 50.22 49.92 4.31
CA ARG A 16 51.04 50.03 3.06
C ARG A 16 50.91 48.99 1.96
N ILE A 17 50.39 49.57 0.88
CA ILE A 17 50.45 49.16 -0.51
C ILE A 17 51.92 49.00 -0.98
N LYS A 18 52.25 47.89 -1.61
CA LYS A 18 53.31 47.78 -2.59
C LYS A 18 52.76 47.17 -3.89
N LYS A 19 52.81 47.95 -4.95
CA LYS A 19 52.59 47.50 -6.33
C LYS A 19 53.76 46.60 -6.73
N SER A 20 53.47 45.45 -7.31
CA SER A 20 54.43 44.77 -8.16
C SER A 20 53.72 43.82 -9.15
N LEU A 21 53.94 44.05 -10.36
CA LEU A 21 53.99 43.27 -11.59
C LEU A 21 52.93 42.19 -11.89
N ILE A 22 52.31 42.43 -12.98
CA ILE A 22 51.51 41.59 -13.87
C ILE A 22 52.33 40.35 -14.26
N THR A 23 51.78 39.18 -13.95
CA THR A 23 52.12 37.94 -14.66
C THR A 23 50.84 37.40 -15.24
N LEU A 24 50.81 37.36 -16.58
CA LEU A 24 49.75 36.85 -17.40
C LEU A 24 49.71 35.32 -17.19
N GLY A 25 48.83 34.83 -16.32
CA GLY A 25 48.57 33.40 -16.15
C GLY A 25 47.35 33.04 -17.02
N PHE A 26 47.57 32.17 -17.97
CA PHE A 26 46.48 31.52 -18.74
C PHE A 26 45.53 30.80 -17.77
N LEU A 27 44.34 31.34 -17.59
CA LEU A 27 43.22 30.58 -16.97
C LEU A 27 42.77 29.55 -17.97
N ASN A 28 43.14 28.29 -17.76
CA ASN A 28 42.45 27.16 -18.32
C ASN A 28 41.05 27.12 -17.70
N SER A 29 40.05 27.68 -18.39
CA SER A 29 38.65 27.46 -18.09
C SER A 29 38.32 26.00 -18.42
N THR A 30 38.46 25.11 -17.43
CA THR A 30 37.75 23.82 -17.50
C THR A 30 36.27 24.11 -17.44
N VAL A 31 35.64 24.08 -18.61
CA VAL A 31 34.18 24.05 -18.72
C VAL A 31 33.75 22.72 -18.14
N PHE A 32 33.26 22.75 -16.90
CA PHE A 32 32.47 21.65 -16.36
C PHE A 32 31.16 21.64 -17.16
N THR A 33 31.12 20.85 -18.22
CA THR A 33 29.85 20.42 -18.80
C THR A 33 29.18 19.54 -17.74
N SER A 34 28.25 20.10 -16.97
CA SER A 34 27.28 19.33 -16.24
C SER A 34 26.48 18.55 -17.29
N GLU A 35 26.82 17.28 -17.50
CA GLU A 35 25.91 16.36 -18.14
C GLU A 35 24.61 16.36 -17.31
N LEU A 36 23.61 17.04 -17.84
CA LEU A 36 22.25 16.98 -17.33
C LEU A 36 21.83 15.52 -17.49
N MET A 37 21.91 14.75 -16.41
CA MET A 37 21.36 13.40 -16.36
C MET A 37 19.93 13.52 -16.86
N ALA A 38 19.67 13.06 -18.07
CA ALA A 38 18.33 13.02 -18.63
C ALA A 38 17.48 12.20 -17.68
N ALA A 39 16.54 12.84 -16.99
CA ALA A 39 15.56 12.15 -16.18
C ALA A 39 14.90 11.10 -17.09
N ASN A 40 14.86 9.86 -16.62
CA ASN A 40 14.13 8.83 -17.35
C ASN A 40 12.73 9.36 -17.65
N PRO A 41 12.24 9.21 -18.90
CA PRO A 41 10.88 9.62 -19.22
C PRO A 41 9.91 8.95 -18.23
N PRO A 42 8.84 9.62 -17.81
CA PRO A 42 7.86 9.02 -16.92
C PRO A 42 7.39 7.70 -17.53
N VAL A 43 7.38 6.65 -16.72
CA VAL A 43 6.86 5.35 -17.14
C VAL A 43 5.38 5.57 -17.48
N ALA A 44 4.99 5.25 -18.72
CA ALA A 44 3.59 5.35 -19.13
C ALA A 44 2.72 4.47 -18.21
N GLU A 45 1.62 5.03 -17.75
CA GLU A 45 0.66 4.27 -16.94
C GLU A 45 0.06 3.15 -17.81
N LEU A 46 0.09 1.92 -17.28
CA LEU A 46 -0.47 0.76 -17.97
C LEU A 46 -2.00 0.81 -17.91
N SER A 47 -2.67 0.41 -19.01
CA SER A 47 -4.10 0.18 -18.97
C SER A 47 -4.47 -1.04 -18.11
N LYS A 48 -5.73 -1.14 -17.66
CA LYS A 48 -6.19 -2.30 -16.88
C LYS A 48 -6.00 -3.62 -17.64
N GLU A 49 -6.25 -3.63 -18.96
CA GLU A 49 -6.07 -4.81 -19.81
C GLU A 49 -4.60 -5.22 -19.91
N GLN A 50 -3.71 -4.24 -19.99
CA GLN A 50 -2.26 -4.50 -19.97
C GLN A 50 -1.82 -5.10 -18.65
N VAL A 51 -2.30 -4.58 -17.51
CA VAL A 51 -1.99 -5.12 -16.17
C VAL A 51 -2.51 -6.55 -16.03
N ILE A 52 -3.78 -6.79 -16.39
CA ILE A 52 -4.39 -8.13 -16.36
C ILE A 52 -3.57 -9.12 -17.18
N SER A 53 -3.21 -8.73 -18.41
CA SER A 53 -2.45 -9.59 -19.33
C SER A 53 -1.03 -9.85 -18.84
N GLN A 54 -0.28 -8.80 -18.45
CA GLN A 54 1.13 -8.92 -18.05
C GLN A 54 1.29 -9.68 -16.74
N LEU A 55 0.35 -9.53 -15.81
CA LEU A 55 0.36 -10.24 -14.54
C LEU A 55 -0.38 -11.59 -14.60
N ASN A 56 -0.96 -11.97 -15.76
CA ASN A 56 -1.76 -13.18 -15.92
C ASN A 56 -2.85 -13.30 -14.85
N LEU A 57 -3.62 -12.22 -14.65
CA LEU A 57 -4.71 -12.22 -13.69
C LEU A 57 -5.94 -12.91 -14.30
N SER A 58 -6.68 -13.62 -13.48
CA SER A 58 -7.96 -14.24 -13.81
C SER A 58 -9.08 -13.69 -12.92
N HIS A 59 -10.34 -13.82 -13.33
CA HIS A 59 -11.47 -13.40 -12.52
C HIS A 59 -11.46 -14.09 -11.15
N HIS A 60 -11.75 -13.31 -10.11
CA HIS A 60 -11.99 -13.80 -8.76
C HIS A 60 -13.47 -13.96 -8.52
N PHE A 61 -13.89 -15.02 -7.83
CA PHE A 61 -15.30 -15.34 -7.61
C PHE A 61 -16.01 -14.34 -6.64
N GLU A 62 -15.27 -13.62 -5.78
CA GLU A 62 -15.79 -12.57 -4.90
C GLU A 62 -15.84 -11.20 -5.58
N GLY A 63 -15.34 -11.08 -6.78
CA GLY A 63 -15.16 -9.84 -7.53
C GLY A 63 -13.68 -9.54 -7.83
N GLY A 64 -13.45 -8.70 -8.85
CA GLY A 64 -12.10 -8.33 -9.26
C GLY A 64 -11.33 -9.43 -9.99
N TYR A 65 -10.02 -9.29 -10.01
CA TYR A 65 -9.08 -10.19 -10.67
C TYR A 65 -7.95 -10.58 -9.71
N PHE A 66 -7.44 -11.80 -9.85
CA PHE A 66 -6.35 -12.26 -8.98
C PHE A 66 -5.39 -13.21 -9.69
N ARG A 67 -4.24 -13.40 -9.08
CA ARG A 67 -3.32 -14.51 -9.36
C ARG A 67 -2.55 -14.87 -8.11
N GLN A 68 -2.51 -16.16 -7.76
CA GLN A 68 -1.63 -16.64 -6.71
C GLN A 68 -0.17 -16.51 -7.18
N THR A 69 0.63 -15.77 -6.41
CA THR A 69 2.04 -15.51 -6.70
C THR A 69 2.97 -16.36 -5.88
N PHE A 70 2.52 -16.80 -4.70
CA PHE A 70 3.32 -17.59 -3.80
C PHE A 70 2.44 -18.55 -2.96
N LYS A 71 2.95 -19.74 -2.76
CA LYS A 71 2.47 -20.72 -1.77
C LYS A 71 3.70 -21.40 -1.18
N ALA A 72 3.93 -21.26 0.11
CA ALA A 72 5.09 -21.81 0.80
C ALA A 72 5.06 -23.36 0.72
N ASN A 73 6.13 -23.96 0.24
CA ASN A 73 6.26 -25.42 0.09
C ASN A 73 7.58 -25.97 0.64
N HIS A 74 8.42 -25.11 1.22
CA HIS A 74 9.79 -25.43 1.67
C HIS A 74 9.91 -25.56 3.19
N ARG A 75 8.79 -25.49 3.89
CA ARG A 75 8.70 -25.58 5.37
C ARG A 75 7.60 -26.54 5.76
N ASP A 76 7.67 -27.03 7.00
CA ASP A 76 6.60 -27.79 7.58
C ASP A 76 5.32 -26.96 7.65
N LYS A 77 4.19 -27.62 7.49
CA LYS A 77 2.88 -27.00 7.59
C LYS A 77 2.58 -26.59 9.05
N VAL A 78 1.76 -25.57 9.18
CA VAL A 78 1.20 -25.15 10.47
C VAL A 78 -0.08 -25.92 10.71
N THR A 79 -0.16 -26.66 11.82
CA THR A 79 -1.40 -27.35 12.23
C THR A 79 -2.37 -26.32 12.80
N THR A 80 -3.56 -26.27 12.24
CA THR A 80 -4.67 -25.42 12.71
C THR A 80 -5.86 -26.29 13.09
N PRO A 81 -6.86 -25.75 13.82
CA PRO A 81 -8.11 -26.50 14.11
C PRO A 81 -8.87 -26.96 12.87
N ARG A 82 -8.55 -26.44 11.69
CA ARG A 82 -9.17 -26.79 10.40
C ARG A 82 -8.27 -27.62 9.50
N GLY A 83 -7.20 -28.17 10.04
CA GLY A 83 -6.19 -28.95 9.32
C GLY A 83 -4.92 -28.17 9.04
N ASP A 84 -4.00 -28.82 8.34
CA ASP A 84 -2.67 -28.30 8.09
C ASP A 84 -2.71 -27.23 6.98
N ARG A 85 -2.02 -26.12 7.23
CA ARG A 85 -1.86 -25.00 6.29
C ARG A 85 -0.40 -24.77 5.97
N THR A 86 -0.10 -24.30 4.76
CA THR A 86 1.23 -23.77 4.45
C THR A 86 1.51 -22.55 5.35
N THR A 87 2.77 -22.20 5.55
CA THR A 87 3.12 -21.07 6.41
C THR A 87 2.64 -19.73 5.87
N MET A 88 2.55 -19.59 4.52
CA MET A 88 2.12 -18.35 3.87
C MET A 88 1.63 -18.61 2.46
N THR A 89 0.66 -17.83 2.02
CA THR A 89 0.30 -17.63 0.60
C THR A 89 0.32 -16.14 0.27
N ALA A 90 0.49 -15.80 -1.02
CA ALA A 90 0.34 -14.45 -1.51
C ALA A 90 -0.33 -14.42 -2.87
N ILE A 91 -1.08 -13.35 -3.13
CA ILE A 91 -1.76 -13.10 -4.40
C ILE A 91 -1.47 -11.68 -4.88
N PHE A 92 -1.54 -11.44 -6.19
CA PHE A 92 -1.99 -10.16 -6.71
C PHE A 92 -3.52 -10.13 -6.71
N TYR A 93 -4.07 -8.97 -6.37
CA TYR A 93 -5.51 -8.71 -6.42
C TYR A 93 -5.78 -7.34 -7.03
N MET A 94 -6.78 -7.25 -7.90
CA MET A 94 -7.07 -6.04 -8.65
C MET A 94 -8.58 -5.83 -8.76
N LEU A 95 -9.04 -4.65 -8.36
CA LEU A 95 -10.38 -4.15 -8.68
C LEU A 95 -10.31 -3.28 -9.94
N THR A 96 -11.38 -3.27 -10.71
CA THR A 96 -11.53 -2.51 -11.96
C THR A 96 -12.84 -1.74 -11.97
N ASP A 97 -12.97 -0.75 -12.84
CA ASP A 97 -14.18 0.07 -12.97
C ASP A 97 -15.45 -0.74 -13.33
N ASP A 98 -15.29 -1.86 -14.03
CA ASP A 98 -16.37 -2.81 -14.40
C ASP A 98 -16.52 -3.99 -13.42
N ASN A 99 -15.60 -4.14 -12.46
CA ASN A 99 -15.64 -5.13 -11.39
C ASN A 99 -15.00 -4.53 -10.12
N ASN A 100 -15.74 -3.61 -9.52
CA ASN A 100 -15.21 -2.64 -8.58
C ASN A 100 -15.50 -2.95 -7.10
N ILE A 101 -16.08 -4.11 -6.79
CA ILE A 101 -16.43 -4.52 -5.43
C ILE A 101 -15.86 -5.90 -5.13
N ASP A 102 -15.18 -6.00 -4.00
CA ASP A 102 -14.87 -7.21 -3.25
C ASP A 102 -15.88 -7.28 -2.09
N HIS A 103 -16.81 -8.24 -2.18
CA HIS A 103 -17.92 -8.32 -1.24
C HIS A 103 -17.45 -8.74 0.16
N PHE A 104 -18.28 -8.43 1.19
CA PHE A 104 -17.97 -8.84 2.55
C PHE A 104 -17.75 -10.35 2.68
N HIS A 105 -16.60 -10.70 3.15
CA HIS A 105 -16.18 -12.05 3.50
C HIS A 105 -15.31 -12.01 4.75
N THR A 106 -15.00 -13.16 5.33
CA THR A 106 -14.03 -13.29 6.41
C THR A 106 -13.15 -14.49 6.22
N LYS A 107 -11.98 -14.47 6.79
CA LYS A 107 -11.04 -15.59 6.83
C LYS A 107 -10.42 -15.72 8.21
N HIS A 108 -9.93 -16.90 8.51
CA HIS A 108 -9.37 -17.18 9.85
C HIS A 108 -7.93 -16.71 10.00
N SER A 109 -7.20 -16.62 8.90
CA SER A 109 -5.78 -16.20 8.88
C SER A 109 -5.66 -14.69 8.86
N ASP A 110 -4.54 -14.20 9.37
CA ASP A 110 -4.18 -12.79 9.24
C ASP A 110 -3.77 -12.49 7.80
N GLY A 111 -4.11 -11.31 7.31
CA GLY A 111 -3.75 -10.81 6.00
C GLY A 111 -3.08 -9.46 6.07
N ILE A 112 -2.22 -9.17 5.10
CA ILE A 112 -1.70 -7.83 4.88
C ILE A 112 -1.85 -7.48 3.40
N GLU A 113 -2.57 -6.40 3.12
CA GLU A 113 -2.71 -5.81 1.79
C GLU A 113 -1.58 -4.82 1.55
N PHE A 114 -1.02 -4.78 0.33
CA PHE A 114 0.03 -3.85 -0.08
C PHE A 114 -0.37 -3.15 -1.37
N TYR A 115 -0.39 -1.82 -1.36
CA TYR A 115 -0.63 -1.01 -2.56
C TYR A 115 0.52 -1.15 -3.56
N HIS A 116 0.18 -1.27 -4.85
CA HIS A 116 1.15 -1.29 -5.94
C HIS A 116 0.96 -0.14 -6.91
N MET A 117 -0.20 -0.03 -7.55
CA MET A 117 -0.46 0.99 -8.57
C MET A 117 -1.95 1.16 -8.86
N GLY A 118 -2.26 2.17 -9.65
CA GLY A 118 -3.62 2.53 -10.05
C GLY A 118 -4.31 3.44 -9.03
N ALA A 119 -5.63 3.44 -9.03
CA ALA A 119 -6.42 4.23 -8.11
C ALA A 119 -6.46 3.61 -6.69
N PRO A 120 -6.66 4.43 -5.65
CA PRO A 120 -6.79 3.94 -4.28
C PRO A 120 -8.01 3.02 -4.12
N ILE A 121 -7.85 1.97 -3.32
CA ILE A 121 -8.92 1.04 -2.94
C ILE A 121 -9.38 1.40 -1.53
N THR A 122 -10.69 1.46 -1.33
CA THR A 122 -11.30 1.69 -0.01
C THR A 122 -11.69 0.36 0.60
N TYR A 123 -11.15 0.08 1.77
CA TYR A 123 -11.46 -1.10 2.58
C TYR A 123 -12.44 -0.76 3.70
N HIS A 124 -13.36 -1.66 3.94
CA HIS A 124 -14.36 -1.60 5.00
C HIS A 124 -14.22 -2.83 5.87
N MET A 125 -13.87 -2.62 7.14
CA MET A 125 -13.64 -3.69 8.09
C MET A 125 -14.64 -3.61 9.24
N ILE A 126 -15.30 -4.73 9.55
CA ILE A 126 -16.08 -4.90 10.78
C ILE A 126 -15.35 -5.97 11.60
N TYR A 127 -14.83 -5.58 12.73
CA TYR A 127 -14.13 -6.48 13.64
C TYR A 127 -15.10 -7.38 14.41
N PRO A 128 -14.65 -8.50 14.99
CA PRO A 128 -15.51 -9.41 15.74
C PRO A 128 -16.26 -8.76 16.93
N ASP A 129 -15.71 -7.67 17.47
CA ASP A 129 -16.29 -6.87 18.56
C ASP A 129 -17.34 -5.84 18.09
N GLY A 130 -17.60 -5.78 16.77
CA GLY A 130 -18.52 -4.83 16.15
C GLY A 130 -17.92 -3.48 15.77
N ARG A 131 -16.65 -3.20 16.07
CA ARG A 131 -15.99 -1.98 15.67
C ARG A 131 -15.85 -1.93 14.15
N TYR A 132 -16.25 -0.82 13.55
CA TYR A 132 -16.09 -0.56 12.12
C TYR A 132 -14.91 0.35 11.86
N GLU A 133 -14.17 0.05 10.82
CA GLU A 133 -13.08 0.88 10.33
C GLU A 133 -13.12 0.98 8.80
N LYS A 134 -12.89 2.18 8.29
CA LYS A 134 -12.73 2.48 6.88
C LYS A 134 -11.30 2.93 6.63
N VAL A 135 -10.60 2.26 5.73
CA VAL A 135 -9.21 2.58 5.36
C VAL A 135 -9.10 2.74 3.86
N VAL A 136 -8.37 3.74 3.41
CA VAL A 136 -8.03 3.92 2.00
C VAL A 136 -6.60 3.45 1.79
N VAL A 137 -6.42 2.42 0.99
CA VAL A 137 -5.10 1.90 0.60
C VAL A 137 -4.72 2.51 -0.74
N GLY A 138 -3.64 3.29 -0.74
CA GLY A 138 -3.24 4.08 -1.90
C GLY A 138 -1.97 4.90 -1.65
N PRO A 139 -1.50 5.68 -2.65
CA PRO A 139 -0.20 6.33 -2.61
C PRO A 139 -0.17 7.66 -1.87
N ASP A 140 -1.33 8.28 -1.60
CA ASP A 140 -1.42 9.63 -1.03
C ASP A 140 -1.35 9.62 0.51
N ILE A 141 -0.17 9.31 1.03
CA ILE A 141 0.08 9.23 2.48
C ILE A 141 -0.10 10.59 3.17
N GLN A 142 0.06 11.69 2.46
CA GLN A 142 -0.12 13.04 3.02
C GLN A 142 -1.58 13.32 3.36
N ASN A 143 -2.51 12.72 2.64
CA ASN A 143 -3.95 12.82 2.86
C ASN A 143 -4.54 11.58 3.58
N GLY A 144 -3.68 10.82 4.29
CA GLY A 144 -4.11 9.75 5.18
C GLY A 144 -4.33 8.40 4.51
N GLN A 145 -3.96 8.24 3.22
CA GLN A 145 -3.95 6.92 2.60
C GLN A 145 -2.80 6.08 3.15
N GLN A 146 -2.99 4.77 3.18
CA GLN A 146 -1.99 3.82 3.67
C GLN A 146 -1.41 2.99 2.53
N LEU A 147 -0.10 2.76 2.55
CA LEU A 147 0.57 1.89 1.57
C LEU A 147 0.32 0.41 1.86
N GLN A 148 -0.05 0.08 3.09
CA GLN A 148 -0.42 -1.28 3.50
C GLN A 148 -1.51 -1.26 4.55
N LEU A 149 -2.27 -2.36 4.64
CA LEU A 149 -3.34 -2.57 5.61
C LEU A 149 -3.23 -3.96 6.21
N ALA A 150 -3.15 -4.06 7.53
CA ALA A 150 -3.28 -5.33 8.23
C ALA A 150 -4.76 -5.67 8.46
N VAL A 151 -5.14 -6.90 8.13
CA VAL A 151 -6.49 -7.46 8.34
C VAL A 151 -6.38 -8.67 9.25
N PRO A 152 -6.63 -8.53 10.56
CA PRO A 152 -6.59 -9.65 11.49
C PRO A 152 -7.62 -10.73 11.13
N GLY A 153 -7.28 -11.98 11.39
CA GLY A 153 -8.19 -13.10 11.20
C GLY A 153 -9.51 -12.92 11.95
N GLY A 154 -10.62 -13.33 11.32
CA GLY A 154 -11.97 -13.14 11.84
C GLY A 154 -12.58 -11.76 11.57
N THR A 155 -11.83 -10.81 10.98
CA THR A 155 -12.38 -9.54 10.52
C THR A 155 -13.23 -9.74 9.28
N TYR A 156 -14.42 -9.15 9.25
CA TYR A 156 -15.26 -9.07 8.04
C TYR A 156 -14.75 -7.91 7.18
N LYS A 157 -14.22 -8.23 6.02
CA LYS A 157 -13.59 -7.28 5.10
C LYS A 157 -14.40 -7.20 3.82
N ALA A 158 -14.62 -5.98 3.32
CA ALA A 158 -15.04 -5.69 1.96
C ALA A 158 -14.14 -4.61 1.38
N ALA A 159 -14.02 -4.54 0.05
CA ALA A 159 -13.30 -3.48 -0.60
C ALA A 159 -14.05 -2.93 -1.80
N GLU A 160 -13.81 -1.67 -2.13
CA GLU A 160 -14.37 -1.02 -3.32
C GLU A 160 -13.34 -0.12 -4.00
N LEU A 161 -13.46 -0.02 -5.32
CA LEU A 161 -12.78 0.96 -6.15
C LEU A 161 -13.77 2.10 -6.44
N PRO A 162 -13.74 3.21 -5.69
CA PRO A 162 -14.76 4.25 -5.82
C PRO A 162 -14.58 5.11 -7.07
N ALA A 163 -13.38 5.15 -7.63
CA ALA A 163 -13.03 5.91 -8.84
C ALA A 163 -11.77 5.35 -9.50
N GLY A 164 -11.54 5.72 -10.76
CA GLY A 164 -10.39 5.24 -11.55
C GLY A 164 -10.71 3.99 -12.33
N THR A 165 -9.80 3.55 -13.18
CA THR A 165 -9.98 2.40 -14.07
C THR A 165 -9.60 1.08 -13.41
N TYR A 166 -8.61 1.11 -12.51
CA TYR A 166 -8.22 -0.05 -11.71
C TYR A 166 -7.44 0.36 -10.46
N GLY A 167 -7.38 -0.53 -9.47
CA GLY A 167 -6.48 -0.47 -8.33
C GLY A 167 -5.86 -1.85 -8.11
N LEU A 168 -4.52 -1.93 -8.04
CA LEU A 168 -3.76 -3.16 -7.86
C LEU A 168 -3.12 -3.18 -6.48
N VAL A 169 -3.37 -4.27 -5.77
CA VAL A 169 -2.73 -4.60 -4.49
C VAL A 169 -2.14 -6.01 -4.55
N SER A 170 -1.38 -6.39 -3.53
CA SER A 170 -1.14 -7.79 -3.20
C SER A 170 -1.60 -8.07 -1.78
N GLU A 171 -2.01 -9.29 -1.54
CA GLU A 171 -2.32 -9.79 -0.20
C GLU A 171 -1.39 -10.93 0.16
N ALA A 172 -0.77 -10.85 1.35
CA ALA A 172 -0.06 -11.97 1.98
C ALA A 172 -0.90 -12.48 3.15
N VAL A 173 -1.06 -13.80 3.25
CA VAL A 173 -1.90 -14.46 4.26
C VAL A 173 -1.09 -15.49 5.04
N ALA A 174 -1.17 -15.45 6.36
CA ALA A 174 -0.49 -16.38 7.27
C ALA A 174 -1.38 -16.79 8.45
N PRO A 175 -1.51 -18.09 8.78
CA PRO A 175 -1.13 -19.23 7.95
C PRO A 175 -1.74 -19.16 6.56
N GLY A 176 -1.07 -19.81 5.57
CA GLY A 176 -1.48 -19.71 4.16
C GLY A 176 -2.93 -20.12 3.94
N TRP A 177 -3.58 -19.42 3.03
CA TRP A 177 -4.99 -19.61 2.69
C TRP A 177 -5.21 -20.88 1.86
N GLU A 178 -6.25 -21.61 2.19
CA GLU A 178 -6.87 -22.65 1.39
C GLU A 178 -8.37 -22.33 1.24
N LYS A 179 -9.03 -22.93 0.24
CA LYS A 179 -10.44 -22.61 -0.06
C LYS A 179 -11.37 -22.81 1.15
N GLU A 180 -11.04 -23.80 2.00
CA GLU A 180 -11.81 -24.11 3.20
C GLU A 180 -11.68 -23.06 4.32
N ASP A 181 -10.77 -22.10 4.17
CA ASP A 181 -10.58 -21.02 5.16
C ASP A 181 -11.47 -19.81 4.89
N MET A 182 -12.05 -19.75 3.69
CA MET A 182 -12.98 -18.70 3.34
C MET A 182 -14.35 -18.97 3.96
N ILE A 183 -14.92 -17.95 4.52
CA ILE A 183 -16.26 -17.97 5.07
C ILE A 183 -17.06 -16.91 4.32
N ASP A 184 -17.90 -17.38 3.39
CA ASP A 184 -18.91 -16.53 2.77
C ASP A 184 -19.90 -16.08 3.85
N VAL A 185 -20.19 -14.81 3.85
CA VAL A 185 -21.11 -14.25 4.84
C VAL A 185 -22.26 -13.60 4.09
N SER A 186 -23.45 -14.11 4.33
CA SER A 186 -24.65 -13.55 3.72
C SER A 186 -24.99 -12.17 4.30
N HIS A 187 -25.64 -11.35 3.50
CA HIS A 187 -26.19 -10.07 3.92
C HIS A 187 -27.04 -10.19 5.20
N THR A 188 -27.90 -11.20 5.27
CA THR A 188 -28.79 -11.44 6.42
C THR A 188 -28.02 -11.75 7.69
N GLU A 189 -26.96 -12.58 7.60
CA GLU A 189 -26.11 -12.92 8.75
C GLU A 189 -25.34 -11.72 9.28
N LEU A 190 -24.78 -10.90 8.35
CA LEU A 190 -24.09 -9.66 8.74
C LEU A 190 -25.04 -8.67 9.41
N LEU A 191 -26.24 -8.45 8.87
CA LEU A 191 -27.24 -7.58 9.48
C LEU A 191 -27.70 -8.08 10.86
N LYS A 192 -27.87 -9.39 11.01
CA LYS A 192 -28.23 -9.96 12.30
C LYS A 192 -27.12 -9.75 13.34
N LYS A 193 -25.85 -9.83 12.91
CA LYS A 193 -24.69 -9.72 13.80
C LYS A 193 -24.33 -8.27 14.11
N PHE A 194 -24.45 -7.36 13.11
CA PHE A 194 -24.01 -5.99 13.17
C PHE A 194 -25.08 -5.03 12.61
N PRO A 195 -26.25 -4.94 13.24
CA PRO A 195 -27.38 -4.14 12.73
C PRO A 195 -27.06 -2.65 12.64
N GLU A 196 -26.13 -2.15 13.47
CA GLU A 196 -25.65 -0.78 13.47
C GLU A 196 -24.91 -0.39 12.18
N HIS A 197 -24.38 -1.37 11.44
CA HIS A 197 -23.65 -1.15 10.20
C HIS A 197 -24.49 -1.40 8.95
N LYS A 198 -25.82 -1.37 9.08
CA LYS A 198 -26.77 -1.64 7.98
C LYS A 198 -26.42 -0.95 6.67
N GLY A 199 -26.06 0.34 6.70
CA GLY A 199 -25.82 1.11 5.47
C GLY A 199 -24.67 0.58 4.63
N ILE A 200 -23.57 0.14 5.24
CA ILE A 200 -22.41 -0.41 4.53
C ILE A 200 -22.66 -1.87 4.14
N ILE A 201 -23.37 -2.62 4.99
CA ILE A 201 -23.71 -4.02 4.72
C ILE A 201 -24.65 -4.09 3.51
N ASP A 202 -25.71 -3.27 3.47
CA ASP A 202 -26.66 -3.21 2.33
C ASP A 202 -25.95 -2.92 0.99
N ARG A 203 -24.84 -2.20 1.04
CA ARG A 203 -24.10 -1.78 -0.15
C ARG A 203 -23.06 -2.80 -0.60
N LEU A 204 -22.38 -3.45 0.32
CA LEU A 204 -21.20 -4.28 0.02
C LEU A 204 -21.33 -5.76 0.37
N ALA A 205 -22.41 -6.19 1.05
CA ALA A 205 -22.62 -7.61 1.26
C ALA A 205 -23.20 -8.28 0.02
N ASN A 206 -22.80 -9.53 -0.19
CA ASN A 206 -23.42 -10.33 -1.25
C ASN A 206 -24.89 -10.60 -0.89
N LYS A 207 -25.80 -10.31 -1.81
CA LYS A 207 -27.24 -10.49 -1.61
C LYS A 207 -27.70 -11.92 -1.85
N GLU A 208 -26.90 -12.71 -2.54
CA GLU A 208 -27.15 -14.11 -2.84
C GLU A 208 -26.14 -14.97 -2.07
N SER A 209 -26.63 -15.91 -1.25
CA SER A 209 -25.78 -16.97 -0.70
C SER A 209 -25.47 -17.97 -1.80
N HIS A 210 -24.20 -18.12 -2.14
CA HIS A 210 -23.71 -19.16 -3.05
C HIS A 210 -23.66 -20.53 -2.38
#